data_9f9cf472e3a7a66cda669c876dbf4e09
#
_entry.id   9f9cf472e3a7a66cda669c876dbf4e09
#
_cell.length_a   1.000
_cell.length_b   1.000
_cell.length_c   1.000
_cell.angle_alpha   90.00
_cell.angle_beta   90.00
_cell.angle_gamma   90.00
#
_symmetry.space_group_name_H-M   'P 1'
#
loop_
_entity.id
_entity.type
_entity.pdbx_description
1 polymer ?
#
loop_
_entity_poly.entity_id
_entity_poly.type
_entity_poly.pdbx_seq_one_letter_code
_entity_poly.pdbx_strand_id
1 'polypeptide(L)'
;FDEKMESESMDYLEKAAEIIKDPVEKGQIYYRIADLSFENKVYDRALASYQQVIKNSQSKKQVQEANLRSVQIYRLNGDLDKATKTIKDMLLDDVFKPIFGSLELELVKLYDQQKMFTEANNRLESILQDYPKTKASAEAYYILGNYAISQEWDLLEALEHFGMVSREFSKSMYVKPALLRVKEITSYDNLIAQYDSYMDRLLVVDTLGVPSLTIKDKNDFATVIYGLAELESFHFSRIDSGIVYLNQLIQLTPNSPLYPKALYAKAIILDEQGYYK
;
A
#
# COMPACT_ATOMS: atom_id res chain seq x y z
N PHE A 1 -1.17 -16.65 23.50
CA PHE A 1 -1.30 -18.11 23.62
C PHE A 1 -0.93 -18.78 22.30
N ASP A 2 -1.24 -18.15 21.18
CA ASP A 2 -0.98 -18.69 19.84
C ASP A 2 0.50 -18.65 19.44
N GLU A 3 1.22 -17.55 19.69
CA GLU A 3 2.63 -17.39 19.29
C GLU A 3 3.57 -18.46 19.89
N LYS A 4 3.32 -18.87 21.12
CA LYS A 4 4.12 -19.91 21.77
C LYS A 4 3.88 -21.29 21.16
N MET A 5 2.64 -21.61 20.82
CA MET A 5 2.28 -22.87 20.16
C MET A 5 2.81 -22.93 18.73
N GLU A 6 2.84 -21.80 18.02
CA GLU A 6 3.43 -21.72 16.69
C GLU A 6 4.95 -21.90 16.71
N SER A 7 5.64 -21.28 17.67
CA SER A 7 7.08 -21.50 17.86
C SER A 7 7.41 -22.95 18.17
N GLU A 8 6.66 -23.60 19.08
CA GLU A 8 6.84 -25.02 19.40
C GLU A 8 6.56 -25.92 18.18
N SER A 9 5.54 -25.58 17.37
CA SER A 9 5.23 -26.30 16.13
C SER A 9 6.39 -26.24 15.14
N MET A 10 6.98 -25.07 14.96
CA MET A 10 8.14 -24.89 14.08
C MET A 10 9.37 -25.69 14.56
N ASP A 11 9.61 -25.77 15.88
CA ASP A 11 10.70 -26.55 16.47
C ASP A 11 10.52 -28.06 16.24
N TYR A 12 9.28 -28.56 16.31
CA TYR A 12 8.98 -29.97 15.96
C TYR A 12 9.17 -30.26 14.49
N LEU A 13 8.80 -29.33 13.61
CA LEU A 13 9.04 -29.44 12.17
C LEU A 13 10.54 -29.45 11.84
N GLU A 14 11.36 -28.64 12.51
CA GLU A 14 12.81 -28.67 12.33
C GLU A 14 13.42 -30.01 12.75
N LYS A 15 13.04 -30.52 13.91
CA LYS A 15 13.48 -31.85 14.37
C LYS A 15 13.08 -32.95 13.38
N ALA A 16 11.86 -32.87 12.82
CA ALA A 16 11.42 -33.81 11.78
C ALA A 16 12.28 -33.69 10.51
N ALA A 17 12.57 -32.45 10.06
CA ALA A 17 13.40 -32.21 8.89
C ALA A 17 14.86 -32.72 9.05
N GLU A 18 15.39 -32.71 10.28
CA GLU A 18 16.73 -33.26 10.56
C GLU A 18 16.80 -34.77 10.42
N ILE A 19 15.73 -35.48 10.81
CA ILE A 19 15.67 -36.93 10.82
C ILE A 19 15.34 -37.51 9.43
N ILE A 20 14.53 -36.80 8.65
CA ILE A 20 14.07 -37.24 7.33
C ILE A 20 15.22 -37.26 6.34
N LYS A 21 15.40 -38.40 5.68
CA LYS A 21 16.45 -38.63 4.69
C LYS A 21 16.02 -38.28 3.26
N ASP A 22 14.71 -38.41 2.97
CA ASP A 22 14.19 -38.05 1.64
C ASP A 22 14.28 -36.55 1.38
N PRO A 23 15.03 -36.13 0.35
CA PRO A 23 15.18 -34.71 0.03
C PRO A 23 13.85 -34.02 -0.32
N VAL A 24 12.90 -34.73 -0.92
CA VAL A 24 11.59 -34.17 -1.31
C VAL A 24 10.77 -33.84 -0.08
N GLU A 25 10.62 -34.79 0.83
CA GLU A 25 9.90 -34.59 2.09
C GLU A 25 10.60 -33.51 2.94
N LYS A 26 11.92 -33.56 3.00
CA LYS A 26 12.74 -32.54 3.68
C LYS A 26 12.50 -31.15 3.13
N GLY A 27 12.50 -31.01 1.80
CA GLY A 27 12.21 -29.76 1.12
C GLY A 27 10.81 -29.22 1.43
N GLN A 28 9.79 -30.09 1.52
CA GLN A 28 8.42 -29.69 1.87
C GLN A 28 8.31 -29.18 3.32
N ILE A 29 8.99 -29.85 4.25
CA ILE A 29 8.99 -29.42 5.66
C ILE A 29 9.68 -28.05 5.80
N TYR A 30 10.85 -27.88 5.23
CA TYR A 30 11.53 -26.59 5.27
C TYR A 30 10.72 -25.49 4.59
N TYR A 31 9.98 -25.79 3.51
CA TYR A 31 9.10 -24.83 2.88
C TYR A 31 8.00 -24.38 3.86
N ARG A 32 7.40 -25.32 4.60
CA ARG A 32 6.40 -25.00 5.62
C ARG A 32 6.95 -24.15 6.77
N ILE A 33 8.17 -24.48 7.27
CA ILE A 33 8.85 -23.71 8.32
C ILE A 33 9.13 -22.28 7.80
N ALA A 34 9.62 -22.19 6.56
CA ALA A 34 9.98 -20.92 5.94
C ALA A 34 8.77 -20.00 5.81
N ASP A 35 7.64 -20.51 5.30
CA ASP A 35 6.42 -19.74 5.14
C ASP A 35 5.86 -19.27 6.49
N LEU A 36 5.74 -20.17 7.48
CA LEU A 36 5.30 -19.80 8.83
C LEU A 36 6.20 -18.73 9.46
N SER A 37 7.52 -18.91 9.33
CA SER A 37 8.49 -17.94 9.87
C SER A 37 8.40 -16.59 9.17
N PHE A 38 8.13 -16.59 7.86
CA PHE A 38 7.94 -15.36 7.07
C PHE A 38 6.65 -14.62 7.49
N GLU A 39 5.53 -15.34 7.63
CA GLU A 39 4.25 -14.80 8.08
C GLU A 39 4.37 -14.17 9.48
N ASN A 40 5.12 -14.82 10.37
CA ASN A 40 5.39 -14.34 11.73
C ASN A 40 6.54 -13.32 11.81
N LYS A 41 7.09 -12.88 10.67
CA LYS A 41 8.19 -11.90 10.59
C LYS A 41 9.50 -12.33 11.27
N VAL A 42 9.68 -13.65 11.49
CA VAL A 42 10.94 -14.23 11.98
C VAL A 42 11.87 -14.46 10.79
N TYR A 43 12.38 -13.36 10.23
CA TYR A 43 13.05 -13.35 8.92
C TYR A 43 14.34 -14.17 8.87
N ASP A 44 15.13 -14.23 9.94
CA ASP A 44 16.36 -15.03 9.97
C ASP A 44 16.06 -16.52 9.84
N ARG A 45 15.05 -17.01 10.56
CA ARG A 45 14.59 -18.40 10.48
C ARG A 45 13.97 -18.71 9.12
N ALA A 46 13.16 -17.78 8.59
CA ALA A 46 12.58 -17.90 7.27
C ALA A 46 13.67 -18.03 6.20
N LEU A 47 14.69 -17.15 6.23
CA LEU A 47 15.78 -17.16 5.27
C LEU A 47 16.58 -18.46 5.32
N ALA A 48 16.97 -18.91 6.53
CA ALA A 48 17.67 -20.19 6.72
C ALA A 48 16.86 -21.38 6.16
N SER A 49 15.54 -21.39 6.40
CA SER A 49 14.66 -22.44 5.93
C SER A 49 14.45 -22.39 4.42
N TYR A 50 14.29 -21.19 3.80
CA TYR A 50 14.25 -21.05 2.34
C TYR A 50 15.55 -21.53 1.68
N GLN A 51 16.71 -21.31 2.29
CA GLN A 51 17.98 -21.87 1.79
C GLN A 51 17.97 -23.39 1.78
N GLN A 52 17.36 -24.04 2.79
CA GLN A 52 17.17 -25.48 2.79
C GLN A 52 16.18 -25.95 1.72
N VAL A 53 15.13 -25.18 1.43
CA VAL A 53 14.23 -25.45 0.31
C VAL A 53 14.98 -25.42 -1.01
N ILE A 54 15.77 -24.38 -1.26
CA ILE A 54 16.57 -24.24 -2.48
C ILE A 54 17.51 -25.43 -2.68
N LYS A 55 18.10 -25.94 -1.58
CA LYS A 55 19.03 -27.06 -1.60
C LYS A 55 18.36 -28.44 -1.81
N ASN A 56 17.18 -28.66 -1.22
CA ASN A 56 16.57 -29.99 -1.11
C ASN A 56 15.35 -30.18 -2.01
N SER A 57 14.58 -29.13 -2.33
CA SER A 57 13.35 -29.28 -3.11
C SER A 57 13.63 -29.63 -4.56
N GLN A 58 12.89 -30.60 -5.08
CA GLN A 58 12.87 -30.95 -6.50
C GLN A 58 11.82 -30.15 -7.29
N SER A 59 10.98 -29.39 -6.60
CA SER A 59 9.96 -28.53 -7.21
C SER A 59 10.58 -27.21 -7.66
N LYS A 60 10.72 -27.01 -8.99
CA LYS A 60 11.18 -25.74 -9.55
C LYS A 60 10.37 -24.55 -9.00
N LYS A 61 9.06 -24.72 -8.87
CA LYS A 61 8.17 -23.68 -8.34
C LYS A 61 8.52 -23.31 -6.91
N GLN A 62 8.74 -24.29 -6.03
CA GLN A 62 9.14 -24.01 -4.64
C GLN A 62 10.51 -23.33 -4.56
N VAL A 63 11.46 -23.74 -5.41
CA VAL A 63 12.79 -23.11 -5.48
C VAL A 63 12.67 -21.67 -5.95
N GLN A 64 11.86 -21.39 -6.98
CA GLN A 64 11.61 -20.02 -7.45
C GLN A 64 10.97 -19.16 -6.37
N GLU A 65 9.94 -19.69 -5.69
CA GLU A 65 9.26 -18.99 -4.59
C GLU A 65 10.23 -18.72 -3.43
N ALA A 66 11.03 -19.71 -3.01
CA ALA A 66 12.02 -19.57 -1.95
C ALA A 66 13.06 -18.48 -2.27
N ASN A 67 13.51 -18.39 -3.52
CA ASN A 67 14.42 -17.33 -3.95
C ASN A 67 13.74 -15.95 -3.91
N LEU A 68 12.50 -15.83 -4.41
CA LEU A 68 11.73 -14.59 -4.36
C LEU A 68 11.51 -14.13 -2.91
N ARG A 69 11.11 -15.05 -2.01
CA ARG A 69 10.95 -14.75 -0.59
C ARG A 69 12.26 -14.33 0.08
N SER A 70 13.37 -14.98 -0.27
CA SER A 70 14.70 -14.58 0.24
C SER A 70 15.06 -13.15 -0.14
N VAL A 71 14.76 -12.74 -1.38
CA VAL A 71 14.95 -11.35 -1.82
C VAL A 71 14.05 -10.38 -1.05
N GLN A 72 12.78 -10.75 -0.84
CA GLN A 72 11.86 -9.95 -0.03
C GLN A 72 12.39 -9.75 1.39
N ILE A 73 12.95 -10.79 2.00
CA ILE A 73 13.58 -10.70 3.32
C ILE A 73 14.79 -9.76 3.29
N TYR A 74 15.67 -9.85 2.28
CA TYR A 74 16.81 -8.93 2.17
C TYR A 74 16.33 -7.47 2.12
N ARG A 75 15.30 -7.18 1.31
CA ARG A 75 14.72 -5.84 1.26
C ARG A 75 14.12 -5.40 2.59
N LEU A 76 13.37 -6.28 3.28
CA LEU A 76 12.74 -5.98 4.57
C LEU A 76 13.77 -5.75 5.69
N ASN A 77 14.91 -6.43 5.63
CA ASN A 77 16.02 -6.25 6.55
C ASN A 77 16.92 -5.03 6.22
N GLY A 78 16.66 -4.34 5.10
CA GLY A 78 17.46 -3.20 4.67
C GLY A 78 18.72 -3.56 3.87
N ASP A 79 18.94 -4.84 3.54
CA ASP A 79 20.06 -5.33 2.72
C ASP A 79 19.80 -5.04 1.21
N LEU A 80 19.59 -3.76 0.87
CA LEU A 80 19.08 -3.34 -0.45
C LEU A 80 20.03 -3.70 -1.59
N ASP A 81 21.34 -3.57 -1.39
CA ASP A 81 22.36 -3.92 -2.40
C ASP A 81 22.35 -5.42 -2.69
N LYS A 82 22.25 -6.24 -1.65
CA LYS A 82 22.17 -7.69 -1.77
C LYS A 82 20.88 -8.12 -2.49
N ALA A 83 19.74 -7.52 -2.13
CA ALA A 83 18.47 -7.76 -2.80
C ALA A 83 18.54 -7.40 -4.28
N THR A 84 19.04 -6.20 -4.61
CA THR A 84 19.18 -5.72 -5.99
C THR A 84 20.09 -6.62 -6.82
N LYS A 85 21.25 -7.00 -6.29
CA LYS A 85 22.18 -7.90 -6.98
C LYS A 85 21.54 -9.26 -7.24
N THR A 86 20.92 -9.84 -6.21
CA THR A 86 20.29 -11.17 -6.32
C THR A 86 19.16 -11.16 -7.36
N ILE A 87 18.33 -10.11 -7.41
CA ILE A 87 17.28 -9.99 -8.45
C ILE A 87 17.91 -9.92 -9.83
N LYS A 88 18.93 -9.07 -10.04
CA LYS A 88 19.58 -8.91 -11.32
C LYS A 88 20.21 -10.22 -11.82
N ASP A 89 20.82 -10.98 -10.92
CA ASP A 89 21.39 -12.30 -11.25
C ASP A 89 20.29 -13.29 -11.65
N MET A 90 19.14 -13.29 -10.95
CA MET A 90 18.00 -14.15 -11.30
C MET A 90 17.31 -13.76 -12.61
N LEU A 91 17.25 -12.47 -12.95
CA LEU A 91 16.68 -12.01 -14.23
C LEU A 91 17.53 -12.41 -15.46
N LEU A 92 18.78 -12.83 -15.25
CA LEU A 92 19.65 -13.36 -16.30
C LEU A 92 19.50 -14.89 -16.48
N ASP A 93 18.80 -15.56 -15.58
CA ASP A 93 18.63 -17.02 -15.61
C ASP A 93 17.19 -17.41 -16.00
N ASP A 94 17.08 -18.12 -17.13
CA ASP A 94 15.80 -18.61 -17.69
C ASP A 94 15.00 -19.50 -16.72
N VAL A 95 15.66 -20.09 -15.72
CA VAL A 95 14.98 -20.87 -14.68
C VAL A 95 13.95 -20.01 -13.92
N PHE A 96 14.18 -18.71 -13.80
CA PHE A 96 13.32 -17.78 -13.08
C PHE A 96 12.29 -17.05 -13.96
N LYS A 97 12.24 -17.30 -15.28
CA LYS A 97 11.25 -16.70 -16.19
C LYS A 97 9.81 -16.67 -15.65
N PRO A 98 9.30 -17.75 -15.03
CA PRO A 98 7.93 -17.74 -14.50
C PRO A 98 7.65 -16.71 -13.41
N ILE A 99 8.70 -16.17 -12.77
CA ILE A 99 8.58 -15.17 -11.68
C ILE A 99 9.23 -13.83 -12.03
N PHE A 100 9.66 -13.62 -13.28
CA PHE A 100 10.32 -12.37 -13.70
C PHE A 100 9.47 -11.15 -13.34
N GLY A 101 8.17 -11.14 -13.65
CA GLY A 101 7.30 -10.03 -13.29
C GLY A 101 7.27 -9.74 -11.77
N SER A 102 7.37 -10.78 -10.92
CA SER A 102 7.46 -10.60 -9.47
C SER A 102 8.82 -10.06 -9.03
N LEU A 103 9.90 -10.48 -9.69
CA LEU A 103 11.26 -9.96 -9.43
C LEU A 103 11.37 -8.49 -9.83
N GLU A 104 10.78 -8.12 -10.97
CA GLU A 104 10.72 -6.72 -11.42
C GLU A 104 9.94 -5.84 -10.43
N LEU A 105 8.82 -6.33 -9.90
CA LEU A 105 8.09 -5.63 -8.83
C LEU A 105 8.91 -5.45 -7.55
N GLU A 106 9.74 -6.42 -7.19
CA GLU A 106 10.63 -6.25 -6.04
C GLU A 106 11.72 -5.20 -6.32
N LEU A 107 12.20 -5.05 -7.59
CA LEU A 107 13.08 -3.93 -7.97
C LEU A 107 12.36 -2.58 -7.85
N VAL A 108 11.10 -2.49 -8.26
CA VAL A 108 10.28 -1.28 -8.06
C VAL A 108 10.26 -0.90 -6.58
N LYS A 109 9.96 -1.85 -5.68
CA LYS A 109 9.92 -1.61 -4.23
C LYS A 109 11.28 -1.20 -3.65
N LEU A 110 12.37 -1.73 -4.21
CA LEU A 110 13.73 -1.33 -3.84
C LEU A 110 14.03 0.11 -4.27
N TYR A 111 13.69 0.49 -5.50
CA TYR A 111 13.84 1.86 -5.98
C TYR A 111 12.99 2.84 -5.19
N ASP A 112 11.75 2.46 -4.85
CA ASP A 112 10.86 3.27 -4.02
C ASP A 112 11.44 3.55 -2.63
N GLN A 113 11.98 2.53 -1.96
CA GLN A 113 12.69 2.68 -0.67
C GLN A 113 13.91 3.60 -0.77
N GLN A 114 14.59 3.61 -1.92
CA GLN A 114 15.74 4.49 -2.21
C GLN A 114 15.33 5.86 -2.73
N LYS A 115 14.01 6.14 -2.86
CA LYS A 115 13.43 7.37 -3.44
C LYS A 115 13.86 7.61 -4.90
N MET A 116 14.15 6.55 -5.62
CA MET A 116 14.49 6.54 -7.05
C MET A 116 13.21 6.38 -7.88
N PHE A 117 12.34 7.38 -7.81
CA PHE A 117 10.99 7.28 -8.37
C PHE A 117 10.96 7.17 -9.90
N THR A 118 11.90 7.82 -10.58
CA THR A 118 12.00 7.72 -12.05
C THR A 118 12.31 6.29 -12.47
N GLU A 119 13.25 5.62 -11.82
CA GLU A 119 13.62 4.23 -12.08
C GLU A 119 12.47 3.29 -11.72
N ALA A 120 11.75 3.55 -10.63
CA ALA A 120 10.57 2.79 -10.26
C ALA A 120 9.47 2.89 -11.32
N ASN A 121 9.16 4.10 -11.81
CA ASN A 121 8.17 4.33 -12.86
C ASN A 121 8.54 3.63 -14.17
N ASN A 122 9.78 3.82 -14.64
CA ASN A 122 10.25 3.16 -15.86
C ASN A 122 10.13 1.64 -15.76
N ARG A 123 10.35 1.08 -14.59
CA ARG A 123 10.23 -0.35 -14.34
C ARG A 123 8.77 -0.81 -14.32
N LEU A 124 7.87 -0.01 -13.73
CA LEU A 124 6.43 -0.28 -13.75
C LEU A 124 5.89 -0.30 -15.17
N GLU A 125 6.26 0.66 -16.01
CA GLU A 125 5.88 0.68 -17.43
C GLU A 125 6.38 -0.57 -18.18
N SER A 126 7.63 -0.98 -17.93
CA SER A 126 8.18 -2.21 -18.52
C SER A 126 7.38 -3.45 -18.09
N ILE A 127 6.97 -3.53 -16.81
CA ILE A 127 6.12 -4.63 -16.31
C ILE A 127 4.79 -4.68 -17.05
N LEU A 128 4.17 -3.53 -17.32
CA LEU A 128 2.90 -3.48 -18.06
C LEU A 128 3.03 -3.96 -19.50
N GLN A 129 4.19 -3.69 -20.14
CA GLN A 129 4.47 -4.09 -21.51
C GLN A 129 4.84 -5.58 -21.61
N ASP A 130 5.71 -6.06 -20.72
CA ASP A 130 6.32 -7.38 -20.81
C ASP A 130 5.48 -8.49 -20.17
N TYR A 131 4.67 -8.15 -19.15
CA TYR A 131 3.89 -9.12 -18.37
C TYR A 131 2.38 -8.76 -18.28
N PRO A 132 1.71 -8.43 -19.40
CA PRO A 132 0.29 -8.10 -19.40
C PRO A 132 -0.56 -9.31 -18.92
N LYS A 133 -1.72 -9.02 -18.32
CA LYS A 133 -2.67 -10.03 -17.81
C LYS A 133 -2.10 -10.95 -16.73
N THR A 134 -1.20 -10.45 -15.92
CA THR A 134 -0.56 -11.17 -14.82
C THR A 134 -0.87 -10.53 -13.46
N LYS A 135 -0.46 -11.23 -12.38
CA LYS A 135 -0.46 -10.64 -11.04
C LYS A 135 0.45 -9.42 -10.95
N ALA A 136 1.58 -9.46 -11.68
CA ALA A 136 2.56 -8.38 -11.68
C ALA A 136 2.01 -7.11 -12.30
N SER A 137 1.36 -7.19 -13.48
CA SER A 137 0.73 -6.01 -14.09
C SER A 137 -0.40 -5.44 -13.26
N ALA A 138 -1.20 -6.28 -12.60
CA ALA A 138 -2.24 -5.80 -11.69
C ALA A 138 -1.67 -5.05 -10.47
N GLU A 139 -0.57 -5.53 -9.90
CA GLU A 139 0.14 -4.83 -8.80
C GLU A 139 0.80 -3.55 -9.31
N ALA A 140 1.40 -3.56 -10.51
CA ALA A 140 2.00 -2.39 -11.12
C ALA A 140 0.99 -1.26 -11.32
N TYR A 141 -0.20 -1.56 -11.86
CA TYR A 141 -1.29 -0.58 -11.96
C TYR A 141 -1.73 -0.04 -10.59
N TYR A 142 -1.78 -0.87 -9.57
CA TYR A 142 -2.12 -0.41 -8.23
C TYR A 142 -1.06 0.55 -7.66
N ILE A 143 0.22 0.28 -7.91
CA ILE A 143 1.33 1.17 -7.48
C ILE A 143 1.27 2.49 -8.25
N LEU A 144 1.11 2.45 -9.59
CA LEU A 144 0.97 3.66 -10.42
C LEU A 144 -0.20 4.54 -9.97
N GLY A 145 -1.36 3.94 -9.67
CA GLY A 145 -2.49 4.69 -9.13
C GLY A 145 -2.18 5.39 -7.80
N ASN A 146 -1.40 4.76 -6.92
CA ASN A 146 -0.96 5.42 -5.69
C ASN A 146 0.09 6.51 -5.96
N TYR A 147 0.97 6.36 -6.96
CA TYR A 147 1.94 7.39 -7.34
C TYR A 147 1.24 8.62 -7.93
N ALA A 148 0.24 8.42 -8.79
CA ALA A 148 -0.58 9.51 -9.34
C ALA A 148 -1.22 10.35 -8.20
N ILE A 149 -1.68 9.72 -7.10
CA ILE A 149 -2.17 10.46 -5.92
C ILE A 149 -1.03 11.14 -5.18
N SER A 150 0.03 10.40 -4.82
CA SER A 150 1.00 10.85 -3.81
C SER A 150 2.09 11.78 -4.37
N GLN A 151 2.43 11.63 -5.65
CA GLN A 151 3.53 12.37 -6.29
C GLN A 151 3.01 13.50 -7.20
N GLU A 152 1.94 13.25 -7.95
CA GLU A 152 1.46 14.14 -9.01
C GLU A 152 0.14 14.83 -8.67
N TRP A 153 -0.62 14.26 -7.72
CA TRP A 153 -1.98 14.67 -7.38
C TRP A 153 -2.91 14.66 -8.60
N ASP A 154 -2.72 13.67 -9.48
CA ASP A 154 -3.59 13.41 -10.62
C ASP A 154 -4.61 12.32 -10.27
N LEU A 155 -5.80 12.75 -9.83
CA LEU A 155 -6.87 11.85 -9.43
C LEU A 155 -7.52 11.15 -10.63
N LEU A 156 -7.48 11.77 -11.82
CA LEU A 156 -8.03 11.18 -13.03
C LEU A 156 -7.15 10.01 -13.49
N GLU A 157 -5.84 10.22 -13.57
CA GLU A 157 -4.88 9.19 -13.89
C GLU A 157 -4.91 8.05 -12.85
N ALA A 158 -5.02 8.39 -11.55
CA ALA A 158 -5.19 7.41 -10.49
C ALA A 158 -6.43 6.52 -10.70
N LEU A 159 -7.57 7.10 -11.08
CA LEU A 159 -8.80 6.34 -11.39
C LEU A 159 -8.60 5.38 -12.56
N GLU A 160 -7.91 5.82 -13.63
CA GLU A 160 -7.59 4.97 -14.78
C GLU A 160 -6.73 3.78 -14.37
N HIS A 161 -5.67 4.01 -13.63
CA HIS A 161 -4.79 2.96 -13.14
C HIS A 161 -5.51 1.97 -12.21
N PHE A 162 -6.24 2.45 -11.21
CA PHE A 162 -7.00 1.55 -10.32
C PHE A 162 -8.08 0.76 -11.07
N GLY A 163 -8.71 1.36 -12.09
CA GLY A 163 -9.66 0.68 -12.96
C GLY A 163 -9.08 -0.47 -13.78
N MET A 164 -7.76 -0.44 -14.05
CA MET A 164 -7.07 -1.49 -14.79
C MET A 164 -6.71 -2.71 -13.92
N VAL A 165 -6.61 -2.57 -12.59
CA VAL A 165 -6.17 -3.66 -11.70
C VAL A 165 -6.99 -4.95 -11.88
N SER A 166 -8.31 -4.84 -11.86
CA SER A 166 -9.20 -6.00 -12.03
C SER A 166 -9.22 -6.55 -13.47
N ARG A 167 -8.97 -5.68 -14.45
CA ARG A 167 -8.90 -6.05 -15.88
C ARG A 167 -7.64 -6.82 -16.20
N GLU A 168 -6.53 -6.51 -15.51
CA GLU A 168 -5.27 -7.23 -15.64
C GLU A 168 -5.34 -8.60 -14.97
N PHE A 169 -5.76 -8.65 -13.72
CA PHE A 169 -5.88 -9.92 -13.00
C PHE A 169 -6.99 -9.87 -11.96
N SER A 170 -8.16 -10.40 -12.30
CA SER A 170 -9.37 -10.34 -11.47
C SER A 170 -9.26 -11.02 -10.09
N LYS A 171 -8.29 -11.92 -9.92
CA LYS A 171 -7.99 -12.61 -8.66
C LYS A 171 -6.84 -11.95 -7.86
N SER A 172 -6.38 -10.77 -8.29
CA SER A 172 -5.35 -10.03 -7.57
C SER A 172 -5.85 -9.60 -6.19
N MET A 173 -4.97 -9.68 -5.20
CA MET A 173 -5.23 -9.16 -3.85
C MET A 173 -5.45 -7.64 -3.86
N TYR A 174 -4.97 -6.93 -4.89
CA TYR A 174 -5.10 -5.48 -5.05
C TYR A 174 -6.46 -5.03 -5.62
N VAL A 175 -7.33 -5.94 -6.07
CA VAL A 175 -8.64 -5.56 -6.62
C VAL A 175 -9.51 -4.83 -5.59
N LYS A 176 -9.63 -5.37 -4.38
CA LYS A 176 -10.41 -4.73 -3.32
C LYS A 176 -9.81 -3.39 -2.86
N PRO A 177 -8.49 -3.27 -2.60
CA PRO A 177 -7.86 -1.99 -2.32
C PRO A 177 -8.05 -0.97 -3.45
N ALA A 178 -7.89 -1.35 -4.71
CA ALA A 178 -8.09 -0.46 -5.85
C ALA A 178 -9.54 0.07 -5.93
N LEU A 179 -10.53 -0.80 -5.74
CA LEU A 179 -11.94 -0.38 -5.70
C LEU A 179 -12.22 0.58 -4.54
N LEU A 180 -11.57 0.40 -3.38
CA LEU A 180 -11.66 1.34 -2.27
C LEU A 180 -11.09 2.70 -2.66
N ARG A 181 -9.90 2.75 -3.29
CA ARG A 181 -9.31 3.99 -3.79
C ARG A 181 -10.19 4.72 -4.80
N VAL A 182 -10.80 3.99 -5.75
CA VAL A 182 -11.77 4.56 -6.69
C VAL A 182 -12.95 5.21 -5.94
N LYS A 183 -13.48 4.54 -4.92
CA LYS A 183 -14.57 5.08 -4.09
C LYS A 183 -14.14 6.33 -3.32
N GLU A 184 -12.94 6.35 -2.76
CA GLU A 184 -12.39 7.49 -2.03
C GLU A 184 -12.22 8.71 -2.94
N ILE A 185 -11.64 8.53 -4.13
CA ILE A 185 -11.48 9.60 -5.13
C ILE A 185 -12.85 10.12 -5.58
N THR A 186 -13.78 9.24 -5.92
CA THR A 186 -15.14 9.64 -6.32
C THR A 186 -15.87 10.41 -5.20
N SER A 187 -15.66 10.01 -3.94
CA SER A 187 -16.23 10.72 -2.80
C SER A 187 -15.60 12.11 -2.64
N TYR A 188 -14.30 12.20 -2.85
CA TYR A 188 -13.55 13.47 -2.81
C TYR A 188 -14.07 14.45 -3.86
N ASP A 189 -14.22 14.03 -5.11
CA ASP A 189 -14.74 14.87 -6.20
C ASP A 189 -16.15 15.41 -5.88
N ASN A 190 -17.01 14.55 -5.35
CA ASN A 190 -18.36 14.94 -4.94
C ASN A 190 -18.35 15.95 -3.78
N LEU A 191 -17.44 15.79 -2.81
CA LEU A 191 -17.30 16.71 -1.69
C LEU A 191 -16.71 18.04 -2.13
N ILE A 192 -15.74 18.06 -3.04
CA ILE A 192 -15.19 19.29 -3.63
C ILE A 192 -16.28 20.07 -4.34
N ALA A 193 -17.09 19.44 -5.19
CA ALA A 193 -18.20 20.12 -5.88
C ALA A 193 -19.21 20.74 -4.89
N GLN A 194 -19.51 20.04 -3.80
CA GLN A 194 -20.39 20.58 -2.75
C GLN A 194 -19.72 21.73 -1.99
N TYR A 195 -18.43 21.59 -1.66
CA TYR A 195 -17.66 22.63 -0.99
C TYR A 195 -17.66 23.92 -1.80
N ASP A 196 -17.37 23.85 -3.10
CA ASP A 196 -17.36 25.00 -4.00
C ASP A 196 -18.74 25.67 -4.05
N SER A 197 -19.82 24.90 -4.15
CA SER A 197 -21.19 25.41 -4.11
C SER A 197 -21.51 26.17 -2.81
N TYR A 198 -21.05 25.69 -1.65
CA TYR A 198 -21.24 26.41 -0.38
C TYR A 198 -20.36 27.66 -0.30
N MET A 199 -19.14 27.61 -0.78
CA MET A 199 -18.22 28.77 -0.83
C MET A 199 -18.77 29.87 -1.73
N ASP A 200 -19.29 29.53 -2.90
CA ASP A 200 -19.94 30.49 -3.81
C ASP A 200 -21.13 31.19 -3.13
N ARG A 201 -21.96 30.46 -2.41
CA ARG A 201 -23.08 31.02 -1.64
C ARG A 201 -22.61 31.96 -0.54
N LEU A 202 -21.52 31.66 0.13
CA LEU A 202 -20.91 32.54 1.13
C LEU A 202 -20.40 33.84 0.53
N LEU A 203 -19.78 33.80 -0.65
CA LEU A 203 -19.25 34.99 -1.34
C LEU A 203 -20.36 35.94 -1.85
N VAL A 204 -21.44 35.39 -2.39
CA VAL A 204 -22.59 36.18 -2.90
C VAL A 204 -23.26 36.99 -1.80
N VAL A 205 -23.26 36.48 -0.57
CA VAL A 205 -23.88 37.12 0.59
C VAL A 205 -23.16 38.36 1.07
N ASP A 206 -21.84 38.35 1.01
CA ASP A 206 -21.01 39.52 1.40
C ASP A 206 -21.30 40.75 0.53
N THR A 207 -21.80 40.53 -0.69
CA THR A 207 -22.14 41.62 -1.64
C THR A 207 -23.60 42.07 -1.58
N LEU A 208 -24.53 41.24 -1.11
CA LEU A 208 -25.97 41.55 -1.17
C LEU A 208 -26.65 41.72 0.20
N GLY A 209 -25.95 41.51 1.33
CA GLY A 209 -26.50 41.68 2.67
C GLY A 209 -27.62 40.68 3.09
N VAL A 210 -27.81 39.59 2.32
CA VAL A 210 -28.76 38.54 2.64
C VAL A 210 -28.16 37.47 3.54
N PRO A 211 -28.85 36.90 4.54
CA PRO A 211 -28.30 35.84 5.36
C PRO A 211 -27.89 34.62 4.50
N SER A 212 -26.62 34.29 4.57
CA SER A 212 -25.97 33.41 3.60
C SER A 212 -26.38 31.96 3.71
N LEU A 213 -26.34 31.43 4.87
CA LEU A 213 -26.57 30.01 5.15
C LEU A 213 -27.48 29.89 6.37
N THR A 214 -28.48 29.04 6.26
CA THR A 214 -29.28 28.64 7.42
C THR A 214 -28.43 27.81 8.39
N ILE A 215 -28.91 27.56 9.59
CA ILE A 215 -28.25 26.67 10.56
C ILE A 215 -28.06 25.27 9.96
N LYS A 216 -29.06 24.79 9.21
CA LYS A 216 -28.97 23.50 8.51
C LYS A 216 -27.87 23.52 7.47
N ASP A 217 -27.82 24.53 6.59
CA ASP A 217 -26.78 24.66 5.59
C ASP A 217 -25.37 24.68 6.21
N LYS A 218 -25.21 25.36 7.36
CA LYS A 218 -23.91 25.40 8.07
C LYS A 218 -23.52 24.02 8.61
N ASN A 219 -24.47 23.22 9.09
CA ASN A 219 -24.19 21.87 9.55
C ASN A 219 -23.86 20.93 8.41
N ASP A 220 -24.57 21.04 7.28
CA ASP A 220 -24.32 20.27 6.08
C ASP A 220 -22.94 20.65 5.51
N PHE A 221 -22.60 21.93 5.45
CA PHE A 221 -21.29 22.42 5.03
C PHE A 221 -20.17 21.92 5.95
N ALA A 222 -20.37 21.93 7.28
CA ALA A 222 -19.42 21.35 8.22
C ALA A 222 -19.15 19.85 7.92
N THR A 223 -20.19 19.11 7.51
CA THR A 223 -20.04 17.69 7.13
C THR A 223 -19.19 17.53 5.89
N VAL A 224 -19.39 18.40 4.89
CA VAL A 224 -18.58 18.41 3.67
C VAL A 224 -17.11 18.71 3.98
N ILE A 225 -16.86 19.78 4.75
CA ILE A 225 -15.46 20.17 5.11
C ILE A 225 -14.79 19.08 5.94
N TYR A 226 -15.51 18.46 6.88
CA TYR A 226 -14.95 17.38 7.70
C TYR A 226 -14.60 16.16 6.86
N GLY A 227 -15.46 15.79 5.90
CA GLY A 227 -15.21 14.69 4.96
C GLY A 227 -13.97 14.94 4.08
N LEU A 228 -13.78 16.19 3.59
CA LEU A 228 -12.58 16.57 2.86
C LEU A 228 -11.33 16.47 3.74
N ALA A 229 -11.40 16.99 4.96
CA ALA A 229 -10.29 16.90 5.91
C ALA A 229 -9.88 15.46 6.22
N GLU A 230 -10.87 14.57 6.37
CA GLU A 230 -10.65 13.14 6.63
C GLU A 230 -9.97 12.46 5.44
N LEU A 231 -10.48 12.66 4.22
CA LEU A 231 -9.88 12.09 3.01
C LEU A 231 -8.46 12.60 2.77
N GLU A 232 -8.23 13.90 2.87
CA GLU A 232 -6.91 14.49 2.70
C GLU A 232 -5.90 13.96 3.71
N SER A 233 -6.25 13.98 5.02
CA SER A 233 -5.31 13.63 6.09
C SER A 233 -5.02 12.13 6.16
N PHE A 234 -6.06 11.28 6.10
CA PHE A 234 -5.93 9.86 6.46
C PHE A 234 -5.93 8.91 5.26
N HIS A 235 -6.51 9.32 4.13
CA HIS A 235 -6.58 8.47 2.94
C HIS A 235 -5.56 8.85 1.87
N PHE A 236 -5.33 10.16 1.68
CA PHE A 236 -4.39 10.65 0.67
C PHE A 236 -3.04 11.10 1.25
N SER A 237 -2.89 11.07 2.58
CA SER A 237 -1.67 11.48 3.29
C SER A 237 -1.26 12.96 3.03
N ARG A 238 -2.24 13.81 2.67
CA ARG A 238 -2.05 15.24 2.46
C ARG A 238 -2.43 16.02 3.72
N ILE A 239 -1.62 15.84 4.74
CA ILE A 239 -1.89 16.33 6.10
C ILE A 239 -2.09 17.84 6.15
N ASP A 240 -1.26 18.60 5.46
CA ASP A 240 -1.36 20.07 5.43
C ASP A 240 -2.71 20.54 4.85
N SER A 241 -3.16 19.92 3.75
CA SER A 241 -4.47 20.21 3.15
C SER A 241 -5.62 19.83 4.11
N GLY A 242 -5.52 18.70 4.79
CA GLY A 242 -6.49 18.30 5.80
C GLY A 242 -6.58 19.28 6.96
N ILE A 243 -5.45 19.80 7.45
CA ILE A 243 -5.39 20.86 8.48
C ILE A 243 -6.06 22.15 7.99
N VAL A 244 -5.88 22.51 6.73
CA VAL A 244 -6.56 23.68 6.14
C VAL A 244 -8.07 23.53 6.21
N TYR A 245 -8.63 22.38 5.80
CA TYR A 245 -10.06 22.11 5.92
C TYR A 245 -10.54 22.09 7.37
N LEU A 246 -9.80 21.49 8.31
CA LEU A 246 -10.16 21.55 9.73
C LEU A 246 -10.20 22.97 10.28
N ASN A 247 -9.25 23.82 9.90
CA ASN A 247 -9.23 25.23 10.28
C ASN A 247 -10.46 25.97 9.74
N GLN A 248 -10.83 25.73 8.48
CA GLN A 248 -12.02 26.33 7.87
C GLN A 248 -13.30 25.89 8.58
N LEU A 249 -13.45 24.62 8.93
CA LEU A 249 -14.58 24.13 9.71
C LEU A 249 -14.69 24.85 11.04
N ILE A 250 -13.58 24.97 11.79
CA ILE A 250 -13.51 25.64 13.08
C ILE A 250 -13.91 27.11 12.97
N GLN A 251 -13.50 27.80 11.91
CA GLN A 251 -13.78 29.23 11.70
C GLN A 251 -15.19 29.48 11.18
N LEU A 252 -15.65 28.73 10.17
CA LEU A 252 -16.88 29.01 9.46
C LEU A 252 -18.13 28.39 10.12
N THR A 253 -17.95 27.32 10.90
CA THR A 253 -19.06 26.56 11.48
C THR A 253 -18.88 26.28 12.98
N PRO A 254 -18.58 27.28 13.84
CA PRO A 254 -18.24 27.09 15.25
C PRO A 254 -19.38 26.47 16.09
N ASN A 255 -20.64 26.58 15.61
CA ASN A 255 -21.80 26.01 16.27
C ASN A 255 -22.25 24.66 15.70
N SER A 256 -21.47 24.06 14.79
CA SER A 256 -21.75 22.75 14.24
C SER A 256 -21.49 21.64 15.26
N PRO A 257 -22.29 20.54 15.25
CA PRO A 257 -21.98 19.34 16.01
C PRO A 257 -20.61 18.71 15.70
N LEU A 258 -20.02 19.05 14.55
CA LEU A 258 -18.70 18.56 14.14
C LEU A 258 -17.54 19.41 14.66
N TYR A 259 -17.81 20.59 15.24
CA TYR A 259 -16.76 21.46 15.78
C TYR A 259 -15.85 20.75 16.81
N PRO A 260 -16.37 20.01 17.82
CA PRO A 260 -15.51 19.29 18.76
C PRO A 260 -14.69 18.19 18.09
N LYS A 261 -15.27 17.50 17.10
CA LYS A 261 -14.56 16.46 16.33
C LYS A 261 -13.41 17.05 15.51
N ALA A 262 -13.61 18.21 14.91
CA ALA A 262 -12.58 18.91 14.13
C ALA A 262 -11.40 19.34 15.02
N LEU A 263 -11.67 19.86 16.22
CA LEU A 263 -10.63 20.19 17.18
C LEU A 263 -9.83 18.95 17.60
N TYR A 264 -10.53 17.84 17.87
CA TYR A 264 -9.90 16.58 18.26
C TYR A 264 -9.05 15.99 17.12
N ALA A 265 -9.58 15.91 15.91
CA ALA A 265 -8.86 15.43 14.74
C ALA A 265 -7.60 16.26 14.48
N LYS A 266 -7.71 17.60 14.55
CA LYS A 266 -6.56 18.49 14.41
C LYS A 266 -5.52 18.25 15.50
N ALA A 267 -5.95 18.06 16.76
CA ALA A 267 -5.03 17.80 17.87
C ALA A 267 -4.24 16.50 17.64
N ILE A 268 -4.91 15.40 17.22
CA ILE A 268 -4.24 14.13 16.92
C ILE A 268 -3.21 14.32 15.78
N ILE A 269 -3.60 14.97 14.68
CA ILE A 269 -2.71 15.19 13.54
C ILE A 269 -1.47 15.97 13.97
N LEU A 270 -1.63 17.01 14.78
CA LEU A 270 -0.51 17.83 15.28
C LEU A 270 0.39 17.04 16.26
N ASP A 271 -0.19 16.17 17.07
CA ASP A 271 0.56 15.30 17.99
C ASP A 271 1.43 14.31 17.22
N GLU A 272 0.85 13.62 16.24
CA GLU A 272 1.58 12.67 15.37
C GLU A 272 2.71 13.34 14.58
N GLN A 273 2.56 14.63 14.23
CA GLN A 273 3.60 15.40 13.55
C GLN A 273 4.67 15.96 14.51
N GLY A 274 4.55 15.72 15.82
CA GLY A 274 5.51 16.17 16.82
C GLY A 274 5.48 17.71 17.09
N TYR A 275 4.38 18.36 16.75
CA TYR A 275 4.23 19.82 16.96
C TYR A 275 3.91 20.20 18.42
N TYR A 276 3.86 19.26 19.36
CA TYR A 276 3.84 19.55 20.79
C TYR A 276 5.27 19.71 21.31
N LYS A 277 5.76 20.91 21.23
CA LYS A 277 6.90 21.40 22.03
C LYS A 277 6.46 22.58 22.87
#